data_2d8f47eaecca4dd27eed35e0288927d3
#
_entry.id   2d8f47eaecca4dd27eed35e0288927d3
#
_cell.length_a   1.000
_cell.length_b   1.000
_cell.length_c   1.000
_cell.angle_alpha   90.00
_cell.angle_beta   90.00
_cell.angle_gamma   90.00
#
_symmetry.space_group_name_H-M   'P 1'
#
loop_
_entity.id
_entity.type
_entity.pdbx_description
1 polymer ?
#
loop_
_entity_poly.entity_id
_entity_poly.type
_entity_poly.pdbx_seq_one_letter_code
_entity_poly.pdbx_strand_id
1 'polypeptide(L)'
;MKISMVTDAWEPQVNGVVRTLKSTMRELRALGHSVEIITPLEFRTLPCPTYPDIRLSILPRVKVARRLADFDPDAIHIATEGPLGLAARRFALNEGIPFTTAYHTRFPEYIHARTGMPLSWTYAFLRWFHGPSRAVMAPTVVVQQDLEANGLKNVVLWSRGVDL
;
A
#
# COMPACT_ATOMS: atom_id res chain seq x y z
N MET A 1 -14.26 7.26 -12.71
CA MET A 1 -14.17 6.29 -11.60
C MET A 1 -13.84 7.02 -10.30
N LYS A 2 -14.33 6.51 -9.20
CA LYS A 2 -13.93 6.91 -7.84
C LYS A 2 -12.83 5.96 -7.36
N ILE A 3 -11.67 6.48 -7.03
CA ILE A 3 -10.50 5.68 -6.61
C ILE A 3 -10.07 6.13 -5.23
N SER A 4 -10.05 5.22 -4.25
CA SER A 4 -9.45 5.47 -2.94
C SER A 4 -8.03 4.95 -2.89
N MET A 5 -7.08 5.80 -2.53
CA MET A 5 -5.69 5.42 -2.25
C MET A 5 -5.48 5.37 -0.74
N VAL A 6 -4.84 4.31 -0.24
CA VAL A 6 -4.60 4.13 1.19
C VAL A 6 -3.11 3.86 1.43
N THR A 7 -2.51 4.62 2.33
CA THR A 7 -1.07 4.54 2.61
C THR A 7 -0.75 4.81 4.07
N ASP A 8 0.18 4.06 4.64
CA ASP A 8 0.81 4.34 5.94
C ASP A 8 2.04 5.26 5.82
N ALA A 9 2.54 5.46 4.60
CA ALA A 9 3.66 6.36 4.30
C ALA A 9 3.14 7.69 3.75
N TRP A 10 3.31 8.77 4.50
CA TRP A 10 2.88 10.11 4.11
C TRP A 10 3.76 11.19 4.75
N GLU A 11 3.48 12.46 4.46
CA GLU A 11 4.18 13.59 5.07
C GLU A 11 4.16 13.51 6.61
N PRO A 12 5.21 13.99 7.29
CA PRO A 12 6.36 14.75 6.79
C PRO A 12 7.49 13.91 6.15
N GLN A 13 7.28 12.61 5.93
CA GLN A 13 8.28 11.76 5.29
C GLN A 13 8.55 12.22 3.85
N VAL A 14 9.81 12.47 3.55
CA VAL A 14 10.27 12.73 2.18
C VAL A 14 10.84 11.42 1.61
N ASN A 15 9.97 10.60 1.02
CA ASN A 15 10.40 9.34 0.41
C ASN A 15 9.75 9.12 -0.97
N GLY A 16 10.27 8.15 -1.70
CA GLY A 16 9.82 7.86 -3.06
C GLY A 16 8.37 7.39 -3.15
N VAL A 17 7.82 6.79 -2.08
CA VAL A 17 6.42 6.35 -2.03
C VAL A 17 5.49 7.56 -2.04
N VAL A 18 5.73 8.53 -1.17
CA VAL A 18 4.92 9.76 -1.08
C VAL A 18 4.93 10.52 -2.41
N ARG A 19 6.11 10.68 -3.03
CA ARG A 19 6.22 11.33 -4.35
C ARG A 19 5.43 10.58 -5.43
N THR A 20 5.58 9.27 -5.49
CA THR A 20 4.86 8.42 -6.45
C THR A 20 3.35 8.56 -6.27
N LEU A 21 2.84 8.47 -5.04
CA LEU A 21 1.41 8.58 -4.76
C LEU A 21 0.85 9.97 -5.13
N LYS A 22 1.58 11.03 -4.81
CA LYS A 22 1.18 12.41 -5.19
C LYS A 22 1.12 12.57 -6.71
N SER A 23 2.12 12.10 -7.45
CA SER A 23 2.12 12.15 -8.92
C SER A 23 1.00 11.31 -9.49
N THR A 24 0.82 10.08 -9.05
CA THR A 24 -0.28 9.20 -9.49
C THR A 24 -1.65 9.85 -9.24
N MET A 25 -1.85 10.43 -8.08
CA MET A 25 -3.09 11.11 -7.72
C MET A 25 -3.36 12.32 -8.64
N ARG A 26 -2.33 13.10 -8.95
CA ARG A 26 -2.42 14.23 -9.89
C ARG A 26 -2.83 13.77 -11.28
N GLU A 27 -2.16 12.74 -11.81
CA GLU A 27 -2.43 12.20 -13.15
C GLU A 27 -3.83 11.57 -13.26
N LEU A 28 -4.24 10.79 -12.25
CA LEU A 28 -5.58 10.20 -12.24
C LEU A 28 -6.67 11.28 -12.23
N ARG A 29 -6.47 12.37 -11.48
CA ARG A 29 -7.39 13.51 -11.47
C ARG A 29 -7.40 14.24 -12.83
N ALA A 30 -6.25 14.41 -13.45
CA ALA A 30 -6.15 15.00 -14.80
C ALA A 30 -6.87 14.15 -15.86
N LEU A 31 -6.92 12.83 -15.67
CA LEU A 31 -7.69 11.89 -16.49
C LEU A 31 -9.21 11.88 -16.18
N GLY A 32 -9.67 12.73 -15.27
CA GLY A 32 -11.10 12.88 -14.93
C GLY A 32 -11.61 11.89 -13.87
N HIS A 33 -10.72 11.24 -13.13
CA HIS A 33 -11.11 10.38 -12.01
C HIS A 33 -11.28 11.18 -10.70
N SER A 34 -12.24 10.78 -9.88
CA SER A 34 -12.35 11.26 -8.50
C SER A 34 -11.41 10.45 -7.62
N VAL A 35 -10.42 11.10 -7.02
CA VAL A 35 -9.40 10.42 -6.21
C VAL A 35 -9.35 11.01 -4.82
N GLU A 36 -9.56 10.17 -3.79
CA GLU A 36 -9.25 10.48 -2.39
C GLU A 36 -8.00 9.73 -1.94
N ILE A 37 -7.41 10.19 -0.84
CA ILE A 37 -6.32 9.49 -0.17
C ILE A 37 -6.56 9.43 1.34
N ILE A 38 -6.32 8.27 1.93
CA ILE A 38 -6.35 8.04 3.37
C ILE A 38 -4.93 7.88 3.87
N THR A 39 -4.53 8.73 4.81
CA THR A 39 -3.15 8.84 5.29
C THR A 39 -3.10 8.84 6.82
N PRO A 40 -1.92 8.62 7.44
CA PRO A 40 -1.76 8.67 8.89
C PRO A 40 -2.12 10.01 9.54
N LEU A 41 -2.13 11.12 8.77
CA LEU A 41 -2.45 12.45 9.29
C LEU A 41 -3.87 12.55 9.89
N GLU A 42 -4.76 11.66 9.49
CA GLU A 42 -6.14 11.64 9.97
C GLU A 42 -6.33 10.82 11.25
N PHE A 43 -5.28 10.19 11.76
CA PHE A 43 -5.35 9.20 12.84
C PHE A 43 -4.41 9.58 14.00
N ARG A 44 -4.71 9.03 15.18
CA ARG A 44 -3.71 8.95 16.25
C ARG A 44 -2.65 7.94 15.85
N THR A 45 -1.38 8.28 16.02
CA THR A 45 -0.27 7.46 15.56
C THR A 45 0.77 7.26 16.64
N LEU A 46 1.49 6.14 16.56
CA LEU A 46 2.72 5.86 17.31
C LEU A 46 3.90 5.75 16.34
N PRO A 47 5.10 6.14 16.74
CA PRO A 47 6.29 5.89 15.94
C PRO A 47 6.54 4.39 15.80
N CYS A 48 6.94 3.94 14.60
CA CYS A 48 7.38 2.57 14.40
C CYS A 48 8.68 2.34 15.19
N PRO A 49 8.79 1.28 16.01
CA PRO A 49 9.96 1.05 16.88
C PRO A 49 11.29 1.00 16.13
N THR A 50 11.29 0.56 14.87
CA THR A 50 12.50 0.43 14.04
C THR A 50 12.72 1.61 13.09
N TYR A 51 11.67 2.44 12.89
CA TYR A 51 11.65 3.62 12.04
C TYR A 51 10.73 4.68 12.63
N PRO A 52 11.22 5.55 13.50
CA PRO A 52 10.39 6.56 14.17
C PRO A 52 9.68 7.53 13.22
N ASP A 53 10.25 7.74 12.04
CA ASP A 53 9.66 8.59 11.00
C ASP A 53 8.40 7.98 10.38
N ILE A 54 8.25 6.65 10.46
CA ILE A 54 7.03 5.96 10.05
C ILE A 54 6.04 6.00 11.20
N ARG A 55 4.88 6.60 10.95
CA ARG A 55 3.81 6.76 11.92
C ARG A 55 2.75 5.68 11.73
N LEU A 56 2.63 4.76 12.67
CA LEU A 56 1.65 3.68 12.66
C LEU A 56 0.33 4.16 13.26
N SER A 57 -0.75 4.09 12.50
CA SER A 57 -2.09 4.48 12.95
C SER A 57 -2.67 3.50 13.96
N ILE A 58 -3.24 4.03 15.04
CA ILE A 58 -3.82 3.25 16.13
C ILE A 58 -5.29 2.98 15.84
N LEU A 59 -5.68 1.69 15.88
CA LEU A 59 -7.08 1.24 15.70
C LEU A 59 -7.80 1.87 14.49
N PRO A 60 -7.19 1.90 13.29
CA PRO A 60 -7.70 2.66 12.17
C PRO A 60 -8.96 2.04 11.54
N ARG A 61 -9.28 0.78 11.84
CA ARG A 61 -10.25 -0.05 11.13
C ARG A 61 -11.62 0.61 10.93
N VAL A 62 -12.22 1.11 12.01
CA VAL A 62 -13.58 1.70 11.94
C VAL A 62 -13.60 2.98 11.12
N LYS A 63 -12.59 3.85 11.33
CA LYS A 63 -12.51 5.12 10.62
C LYS A 63 -12.17 4.93 9.14
N VAL A 64 -11.28 3.99 8.79
CA VAL A 64 -10.98 3.64 7.40
C VAL A 64 -12.22 3.09 6.72
N ALA A 65 -12.94 2.15 7.36
CA ALA A 65 -14.15 1.58 6.80
C ALA A 65 -15.23 2.65 6.56
N ARG A 66 -15.42 3.58 7.50
CA ARG A 66 -16.34 4.70 7.32
C ARG A 66 -15.94 5.60 6.15
N ARG A 67 -14.66 6.01 6.09
CA ARG A 67 -14.16 6.85 5.00
C ARG A 67 -14.37 6.20 3.63
N LEU A 68 -14.06 4.91 3.50
CA LEU A 68 -14.24 4.16 2.26
C LEU A 68 -15.73 4.00 1.93
N ALA A 69 -16.60 3.71 2.91
CA ALA A 69 -18.04 3.62 2.69
C ALA A 69 -18.66 4.97 2.27
N ASP A 70 -18.25 6.07 2.89
CA ASP A 70 -18.76 7.41 2.57
C ASP A 70 -18.30 7.87 1.16
N PHE A 71 -17.09 7.51 0.75
CA PHE A 71 -16.59 7.83 -0.58
C PHE A 71 -17.17 6.91 -1.66
N ASP A 72 -17.51 5.66 -1.31
CA ASP A 72 -18.06 4.65 -2.22
C ASP A 72 -17.18 4.45 -3.47
N PRO A 73 -15.93 3.93 -3.31
CA PRO A 73 -14.98 3.81 -4.40
C PRO A 73 -15.30 2.65 -5.35
N ASP A 74 -15.07 2.87 -6.65
CA ASP A 74 -15.09 1.79 -7.66
C ASP A 74 -13.87 0.88 -7.54
N ALA A 75 -12.74 1.41 -7.04
CA ALA A 75 -11.50 0.68 -6.83
C ALA A 75 -10.67 1.27 -5.67
N ILE A 76 -9.91 0.41 -5.00
CA ILE A 76 -9.02 0.79 -3.91
C ILE A 76 -7.58 0.45 -4.29
N HIS A 77 -6.65 1.41 -4.09
CA HIS A 77 -5.22 1.18 -4.20
C HIS A 77 -4.58 1.22 -2.81
N ILE A 78 -4.03 0.08 -2.37
CA ILE A 78 -3.36 -0.06 -1.07
C ILE A 78 -1.85 0.00 -1.32
N ALA A 79 -1.25 1.11 -0.95
CA ALA A 79 0.15 1.39 -1.26
C ALA A 79 1.15 0.81 -0.26
N THR A 80 0.70 0.44 0.94
CA THR A 80 1.57 -0.06 2.02
C THR A 80 0.90 -1.15 2.84
N GLU A 81 1.70 -2.00 3.47
CA GLU A 81 1.26 -3.16 4.25
C GLU A 81 1.05 -2.86 5.75
N GLY A 82 0.98 -1.59 6.11
CA GLY A 82 0.80 -1.15 7.49
C GLY A 82 -0.65 -1.21 7.99
N PRO A 83 -0.94 -0.62 9.17
CA PRO A 83 -2.26 -0.67 9.79
C PRO A 83 -3.40 -0.11 8.92
N LEU A 84 -3.15 0.97 8.17
CA LEU A 84 -4.13 1.52 7.23
C LEU A 84 -4.37 0.58 6.05
N GLY A 85 -3.29 0.02 5.48
CA GLY A 85 -3.37 -0.95 4.41
C GLY A 85 -4.15 -2.20 4.81
N LEU A 86 -3.90 -2.73 6.01
CA LEU A 86 -4.64 -3.88 6.57
C LEU A 86 -6.13 -3.58 6.76
N ALA A 87 -6.46 -2.37 7.24
CA ALA A 87 -7.85 -1.95 7.41
C ALA A 87 -8.58 -1.83 6.07
N ALA A 88 -7.94 -1.22 5.06
CA ALA A 88 -8.49 -1.08 3.72
C ALA A 88 -8.66 -2.43 3.01
N ARG A 89 -7.67 -3.32 3.12
CA ARG A 89 -7.73 -4.69 2.59
C ARG A 89 -8.94 -5.44 3.15
N ARG A 90 -9.14 -5.37 4.47
CA ARG A 90 -10.29 -6.02 5.10
C ARG A 90 -11.61 -5.46 4.60
N PHE A 91 -11.73 -4.14 4.48
CA PHE A 91 -12.92 -3.50 3.93
C PHE A 91 -13.18 -3.94 2.50
N ALA A 92 -12.19 -3.86 1.62
CA ALA A 92 -12.31 -4.25 0.22
C ALA A 92 -12.77 -5.70 0.06
N LEU A 93 -12.23 -6.64 0.84
CA LEU A 93 -12.63 -8.04 0.80
C LEU A 93 -14.07 -8.26 1.32
N ASN A 94 -14.47 -7.55 2.36
CA ASN A 94 -15.82 -7.68 2.92
C ASN A 94 -16.89 -7.14 1.96
N GLU A 95 -16.61 -6.02 1.29
CA GLU A 95 -17.54 -5.36 0.38
C GLU A 95 -17.43 -5.83 -1.07
N GLY A 96 -16.49 -6.73 -1.37
CA GLY A 96 -16.25 -7.23 -2.74
C GLY A 96 -15.71 -6.17 -3.69
N ILE A 97 -15.10 -5.10 -3.19
CA ILE A 97 -14.52 -4.03 -4.00
C ILE A 97 -13.15 -4.48 -4.53
N PRO A 98 -12.89 -4.37 -5.85
CA PRO A 98 -11.59 -4.70 -6.40
C PRO A 98 -10.51 -3.76 -5.87
N PHE A 99 -9.35 -4.32 -5.53
CA PHE A 99 -8.23 -3.52 -5.06
C PHE A 99 -6.91 -3.96 -5.69
N THR A 100 -5.99 -3.04 -5.79
CA THR A 100 -4.59 -3.26 -6.16
C THR A 100 -3.68 -2.95 -4.98
N THR A 101 -2.51 -3.53 -4.98
CA THR A 101 -1.47 -3.26 -3.98
C THR A 101 -0.18 -2.84 -4.67
N ALA A 102 0.73 -2.22 -3.93
CA ALA A 102 2.05 -1.90 -4.42
C ALA A 102 3.13 -2.43 -3.48
N TYR A 103 4.23 -2.87 -4.06
CA TYR A 103 5.42 -3.30 -3.33
C TYR A 103 6.54 -2.29 -3.56
N HIS A 104 6.75 -1.43 -2.58
CA HIS A 104 7.69 -0.30 -2.71
C HIS A 104 9.07 -0.57 -2.12
N THR A 105 9.19 -1.53 -1.20
CA THR A 105 10.39 -1.74 -0.40
C THR A 105 10.63 -3.24 -0.23
N ARG A 106 11.89 -3.67 -0.25
CA ARG A 106 12.30 -5.05 0.10
C ARG A 106 12.11 -5.31 1.60
N PHE A 107 10.85 -5.31 2.00
CA PHE A 107 10.42 -5.45 3.39
C PHE A 107 10.89 -6.78 4.05
N PRO A 108 10.83 -7.95 3.39
CA PRO A 108 11.29 -9.20 3.96
C PRO A 108 12.76 -9.20 4.36
N GLU A 109 13.64 -8.79 3.46
CA GLU A 109 15.09 -8.75 3.69
C GLU A 109 15.44 -7.76 4.80
N TYR A 110 14.70 -6.65 4.84
CA TYR A 110 14.88 -5.63 5.84
C TYR A 110 14.48 -6.12 7.25
N ILE A 111 13.32 -6.75 7.38
CA ILE A 111 12.86 -7.34 8.65
C ILE A 111 13.81 -8.45 9.09
N HIS A 112 14.22 -9.33 8.17
CA HIS A 112 15.18 -10.39 8.46
C HIS A 112 16.50 -9.83 9.01
N ALA A 113 17.07 -8.84 8.35
CA ALA A 113 18.34 -8.23 8.76
C ALA A 113 18.27 -7.58 10.16
N ARG A 114 17.11 -7.07 10.55
CA ARG A 114 16.94 -6.37 11.85
C ARG A 114 16.46 -7.23 13.00
N THR A 115 15.63 -8.23 12.72
CA THR A 115 14.96 -9.01 13.76
C THR A 115 15.39 -10.47 13.77
N GLY A 116 16.10 -10.94 12.74
CA GLY A 116 16.41 -12.36 12.54
C GLY A 116 15.19 -13.21 12.14
N MET A 117 14.02 -12.60 11.89
CA MET A 117 12.80 -13.32 11.50
C MET A 117 13.03 -14.07 10.20
N PRO A 118 12.65 -15.35 10.08
CA PRO A 118 12.82 -16.13 8.87
C PRO A 118 12.16 -15.45 7.66
N LEU A 119 12.86 -15.37 6.54
CA LEU A 119 12.33 -14.81 5.28
C LEU A 119 11.03 -15.52 4.83
N SER A 120 10.92 -16.83 5.10
CA SER A 120 9.72 -17.60 4.77
C SER A 120 8.45 -17.06 5.44
N TRP A 121 8.54 -16.51 6.65
CA TRP A 121 7.41 -15.94 7.38
C TRP A 121 7.00 -14.60 6.79
N THR A 122 7.97 -13.76 6.46
CA THR A 122 7.70 -12.46 5.82
C THR A 122 7.10 -12.62 4.43
N TYR A 123 7.60 -13.57 3.63
CA TYR A 123 6.99 -13.89 2.33
C TYR A 123 5.63 -14.58 2.46
N ALA A 124 5.38 -15.37 3.50
CA ALA A 124 4.05 -15.90 3.78
C ALA A 124 3.05 -14.76 4.08
N PHE A 125 3.45 -13.76 4.85
CA PHE A 125 2.67 -12.55 5.10
C PHE A 125 2.39 -11.78 3.80
N LEU A 126 3.40 -11.58 2.94
CA LEU A 126 3.22 -10.89 1.66
C LEU A 126 2.25 -11.64 0.74
N ARG A 127 2.36 -12.96 0.63
CA ARG A 127 1.41 -13.76 -0.14
C ARG A 127 -0.01 -13.65 0.39
N TRP A 128 -0.17 -13.68 1.71
CA TRP A 128 -1.48 -13.49 2.35
C TRP A 128 -2.03 -12.09 2.11
N PHE A 129 -1.19 -11.05 2.25
CA PHE A 129 -1.61 -9.66 2.12
C PHE A 129 -1.98 -9.31 0.67
N HIS A 130 -1.10 -9.61 -0.26
CA HIS A 130 -1.23 -9.23 -1.66
C HIS A 130 -2.04 -10.24 -2.51
N GLY A 131 -2.13 -11.49 -2.09
CA GLY A 131 -2.74 -12.56 -2.89
C GLY A 131 -4.15 -12.27 -3.40
N PRO A 132 -5.06 -11.70 -2.60
CA PRO A 132 -6.41 -11.38 -3.05
C PRO A 132 -6.51 -10.14 -3.96
N SER A 133 -5.43 -9.35 -4.11
CA SER A 133 -5.45 -8.17 -4.96
C SER A 133 -5.55 -8.52 -6.44
N ARG A 134 -6.13 -7.64 -7.25
CA ARG A 134 -6.18 -7.77 -8.71
C ARG A 134 -4.79 -7.71 -9.34
N ALA A 135 -3.92 -6.88 -8.77
CA ALA A 135 -2.54 -6.74 -9.19
C ALA A 135 -1.66 -6.25 -8.03
N VAL A 136 -0.43 -6.74 -7.99
CA VAL A 136 0.65 -6.24 -7.12
C VAL A 136 1.61 -5.45 -8.00
N MET A 137 1.70 -4.15 -7.77
CA MET A 137 2.52 -3.26 -8.57
C MET A 137 3.98 -3.30 -8.09
N ALA A 138 4.88 -3.79 -8.95
CA ALA A 138 6.32 -3.86 -8.69
C ALA A 138 7.08 -2.76 -9.45
N PRO A 139 8.06 -2.08 -8.83
CA PRO A 139 8.73 -0.92 -9.42
C PRO A 139 9.73 -1.28 -10.52
N THR A 140 10.27 -2.51 -10.52
CA THR A 140 11.27 -2.98 -11.48
C THR A 140 11.04 -4.44 -11.85
N VAL A 141 11.57 -4.85 -13.01
CA VAL A 141 11.54 -6.26 -13.47
C VAL A 141 12.21 -7.19 -12.46
N VAL A 142 13.31 -6.76 -11.86
CA VAL A 142 14.03 -7.57 -10.85
C VAL A 142 13.14 -7.83 -9.63
N VAL A 143 12.43 -6.82 -9.14
CA VAL A 143 11.49 -6.97 -8.01
C VAL A 143 10.30 -7.84 -8.41
N GLN A 144 9.78 -7.67 -9.61
CA GLN A 144 8.71 -8.52 -10.13
C GLN A 144 9.13 -10.00 -10.12
N GLN A 145 10.26 -10.32 -10.71
CA GLN A 145 10.78 -11.69 -10.76
C GLN A 145 11.03 -12.28 -9.37
N ASP A 146 11.53 -11.47 -8.43
CA ASP A 146 11.77 -11.90 -7.05
C ASP A 146 10.46 -12.23 -6.33
N LEU A 147 9.43 -11.40 -6.47
CA LEU A 147 8.11 -11.65 -5.89
C LEU A 147 7.44 -12.90 -6.51
N GLU A 148 7.54 -13.07 -7.82
CA GLU A 148 7.02 -14.25 -8.52
C GLU A 148 7.72 -15.55 -8.08
N ALA A 149 9.06 -15.50 -7.94
CA ALA A 149 9.86 -16.61 -7.42
C ALA A 149 9.48 -16.98 -5.97
N ASN A 150 8.99 -16.02 -5.20
CA ASN A 150 8.50 -16.22 -3.83
C ASN A 150 6.98 -16.49 -3.76
N GLY A 151 6.33 -16.77 -4.89
CA GLY A 151 4.97 -17.31 -4.97
C GLY A 151 3.85 -16.28 -5.08
N LEU A 152 4.13 -15.02 -5.36
CA LEU A 152 3.11 -14.04 -5.76
C LEU A 152 2.78 -14.23 -7.24
N LYS A 153 1.49 -14.28 -7.60
CA LYS A 153 1.05 -14.66 -8.96
C LYS A 153 0.53 -13.54 -9.81
N ASN A 154 0.20 -12.41 -9.22
CA ASN A 154 -0.50 -11.29 -9.86
C ASN A 154 0.37 -10.03 -9.91
N VAL A 155 1.67 -10.22 -10.05
CA VAL A 155 2.64 -9.11 -10.06
C VAL A 155 2.68 -8.46 -11.45
N VAL A 156 2.59 -7.14 -11.46
CA VAL A 156 2.68 -6.33 -12.69
C VAL A 156 3.77 -5.28 -12.54
N LEU A 157 4.45 -5.00 -13.62
CA LEU A 157 5.45 -3.94 -13.63
C LEU A 157 4.76 -2.57 -13.62
N TRP A 158 5.12 -1.74 -12.64
CA TRP A 158 4.72 -0.34 -12.55
C TRP A 158 5.96 0.52 -12.31
N SER A 159 6.66 0.84 -13.39
CA SER A 159 7.82 1.71 -13.33
C SER A 159 7.37 3.14 -12.98
N ARG A 160 8.11 3.77 -12.09
CA ARG A 160 7.91 5.18 -11.77
C ARG A 160 8.32 6.00 -12.99
N GLY A 161 7.41 6.82 -13.50
CA GLY A 161 7.75 7.81 -14.51
C GLY A 161 8.78 8.81 -13.99
N VAL A 162 9.53 9.43 -14.90
CA VAL A 162 10.35 10.62 -14.61
C VAL A 162 9.59 11.82 -15.13
N ASP A 163 9.45 12.86 -14.33
CA ASP A 163 9.03 14.18 -14.82
C ASP A 163 10.14 14.69 -15.76
N LEU A 164 9.80 14.85 -17.05
CA LEU A 164 10.67 15.44 -18.06
C LEU A 164 10.60 16.96 -17.99
#